data_27d49aea8ca0a3e28a143756b6b43414
#
_entry.id   27d49aea8ca0a3e28a143756b6b43414
#
_cell.length_a   1.000
_cell.length_b   1.000
_cell.length_c   1.000
_cell.angle_alpha   90.00
_cell.angle_beta   90.00
_cell.angle_gamma   90.00
#
_symmetry.space_group_name_H-M   'P 1'
#
loop_
_entity.id
_entity.type
_entity.pdbx_description
1 polymer ?
#
loop_
_entity_poly.entity_id
_entity_poly.type
_entity_poly.pdbx_seq_one_letter_code
_entity_poly.pdbx_strand_id
1 'polypeptide(L)'
;MKCPKCQFENKEDAGFCHKCGARLEVACPKCGRLNLLVGNFCDKCGSSLIESKAPAPVDYSKPQTYTPKFLAEKILSTGKSLEGERKLVTVLFADVAGYTSMSEKLDPEEVHQIMEGCFQILMDEIHRYEGTIDKFTGDGVMALFGAPLAHEDHAQRACYAALAIQKALETYGQKVEKDCKIPFKMRVGLNSGPVIVGSVGKDLKMDYTAAGFGGLGDHFEAA
;
A
#
# COMPACT_ATOMS: atom_id res chain seq x y z
N MET A 1 5.99 30.25 12.91
CA MET A 1 5.53 28.99 12.28
C MET A 1 6.47 27.82 12.63
N LYS A 2 5.96 26.59 12.82
CA LYS A 2 6.79 25.42 13.13
C LYS A 2 7.29 24.75 11.83
N CYS A 3 8.57 24.40 11.80
CA CYS A 3 9.18 23.68 10.69
C CYS A 3 8.64 22.26 10.59
N PRO A 4 8.11 21.79 9.43
CA PRO A 4 7.59 20.43 9.30
C PRO A 4 8.67 19.35 9.43
N LYS A 5 9.95 19.69 9.17
CA LYS A 5 11.06 18.73 9.21
C LYS A 5 11.67 18.54 10.61
N CYS A 6 11.82 19.62 11.41
CA CYS A 6 12.55 19.56 12.70
C CYS A 6 11.78 20.17 13.88
N GLN A 7 10.53 20.57 13.68
CA GLN A 7 9.61 21.15 14.67
C GLN A 7 10.13 22.46 15.33
N PHE A 8 11.23 23.02 14.83
CA PHE A 8 11.76 24.30 15.33
C PHE A 8 10.81 25.44 15.01
N GLU A 9 10.61 26.36 15.94
CA GLU A 9 9.73 27.50 15.79
C GLU A 9 10.49 28.63 15.08
N ASN A 10 10.00 29.03 13.90
CA ASN A 10 10.57 30.09 13.07
C ASN A 10 9.65 31.32 13.07
N LYS A 11 10.17 32.46 12.61
CA LYS A 11 9.35 33.65 12.37
C LYS A 11 8.26 33.35 11.34
N GLU A 12 7.15 34.06 11.40
CA GLU A 12 5.98 33.79 10.53
C GLU A 12 6.25 34.01 9.04
N ASP A 13 7.23 34.85 8.71
CA ASP A 13 7.65 35.23 7.35
C ASP A 13 8.92 34.50 6.86
N ALA A 14 9.41 33.52 7.60
CA ALA A 14 10.67 32.84 7.28
C ALA A 14 10.51 31.91 6.05
N GLY A 15 11.24 32.18 4.96
CA GLY A 15 11.28 31.31 3.77
C GLY A 15 12.07 30.01 3.98
N PHE A 16 12.95 29.98 5.00
CA PHE A 16 13.77 28.81 5.36
C PHE A 16 13.83 28.62 6.87
N CYS A 17 13.93 27.36 7.31
CA CYS A 17 14.09 27.05 8.71
C CYS A 17 15.50 27.42 9.21
N HIS A 18 15.58 28.26 10.23
CA HIS A 18 16.83 28.67 10.84
C HIS A 18 17.64 27.54 11.49
N LYS A 19 16.99 26.40 11.85
CA LYS A 19 17.67 25.29 12.52
C LYS A 19 18.17 24.22 11.53
N CYS A 20 17.39 23.88 10.50
CA CYS A 20 17.70 22.77 9.60
C CYS A 20 17.77 23.14 8.12
N GLY A 21 17.62 24.43 7.76
CA GLY A 21 17.68 24.93 6.38
C GLY A 21 16.52 24.46 5.46
N ALA A 22 15.53 23.76 5.99
CA ALA A 22 14.40 23.33 5.18
C ALA A 22 13.62 24.52 4.63
N ARG A 23 13.21 24.48 3.36
CA ARG A 23 12.38 25.49 2.74
C ARG A 23 10.98 25.51 3.38
N LEU A 24 10.48 26.67 3.69
CA LEU A 24 9.17 26.90 4.32
C LEU A 24 8.18 27.59 3.40
N GLU A 25 8.54 27.75 2.11
CA GLU A 25 7.72 28.32 1.05
C GLU A 25 7.46 27.30 -0.05
N VAL A 26 6.32 27.45 -0.72
CA VAL A 26 5.91 26.68 -1.90
C VAL A 26 5.52 27.62 -3.05
N ALA A 27 5.97 27.32 -4.27
CA ALA A 27 5.56 28.05 -5.45
C ALA A 27 4.17 27.61 -5.90
N CYS A 28 3.26 28.57 -6.15
CA CYS A 28 1.95 28.25 -6.68
C CYS A 28 2.06 27.62 -8.09
N PRO A 29 1.46 26.45 -8.34
CA PRO A 29 1.56 25.78 -9.64
C PRO A 29 0.86 26.54 -10.76
N LYS A 30 -0.09 27.42 -10.42
CA LYS A 30 -0.86 28.18 -11.43
C LYS A 30 -0.24 29.52 -11.79
N CYS A 31 0.34 30.24 -10.83
CA CYS A 31 0.82 31.63 -11.06
C CYS A 31 2.28 31.88 -10.65
N GLY A 32 3.00 30.85 -10.16
CA GLY A 32 4.41 30.93 -9.76
C GLY A 32 4.68 31.72 -8.47
N ARG A 33 3.66 32.30 -7.82
CA ARG A 33 3.82 33.05 -6.57
C ARG A 33 4.33 32.15 -5.45
N LEU A 34 5.34 32.61 -4.72
CA LEU A 34 5.81 31.94 -3.51
C LEU A 34 4.84 32.23 -2.36
N ASN A 35 4.42 31.18 -1.69
CA ASN A 35 3.50 31.22 -0.55
C ASN A 35 4.10 30.43 0.62
N LEU A 36 3.75 30.77 1.83
CA LEU A 36 4.19 30.03 3.01
C LEU A 36 3.49 28.66 3.06
N LEU A 37 4.21 27.65 3.49
CA LEU A 37 3.69 26.25 3.60
C LEU A 37 2.51 26.08 4.56
N VAL A 38 2.20 27.10 5.37
CA VAL A 38 1.05 27.08 6.29
C VAL A 38 -0.27 27.41 5.61
N GLY A 39 -0.24 27.97 4.39
CA GLY A 39 -1.43 28.32 3.61
C GLY A 39 -1.86 27.18 2.69
N ASN A 40 -3.16 26.87 2.65
CA ASN A 40 -3.72 25.87 1.74
C ASN A 40 -4.03 26.43 0.35
N PHE A 41 -4.09 27.74 0.21
CA PHE A 41 -4.44 28.43 -1.04
C PHE A 41 -3.46 29.56 -1.34
N CYS A 42 -3.21 29.80 -2.61
CA CYS A 42 -2.37 30.90 -3.07
C CYS A 42 -2.99 32.27 -2.74
N ASP A 43 -2.23 33.11 -2.08
CA ASP A 43 -2.62 34.49 -1.71
C ASP A 43 -2.92 35.39 -2.90
N LYS A 44 -2.37 35.07 -4.09
CA LYS A 44 -2.54 35.84 -5.31
C LYS A 44 -3.69 35.40 -6.20
N CYS A 45 -3.86 34.07 -6.39
CA CYS A 45 -4.81 33.57 -7.40
C CYS A 45 -5.83 32.56 -6.83
N GLY A 46 -5.82 32.29 -5.52
CA GLY A 46 -6.75 31.40 -4.86
C GLY A 46 -6.61 29.92 -5.23
N SER A 47 -5.63 29.54 -6.05
CA SER A 47 -5.40 28.12 -6.37
C SER A 47 -4.91 27.35 -5.16
N SER A 48 -5.31 26.09 -5.02
CA SER A 48 -4.80 25.21 -3.97
C SER A 48 -3.27 25.08 -4.06
N LEU A 49 -2.59 25.31 -2.94
CA LEU A 49 -1.15 25.10 -2.76
C LEU A 49 -0.83 23.72 -2.22
N ILE A 50 -1.84 23.05 -1.69
CA ILE A 50 -1.78 21.61 -1.48
C ILE A 50 -1.80 21.06 -2.89
N GLU A 51 -0.62 20.66 -3.41
CA GLU A 51 -0.62 19.70 -4.48
C GLU A 51 -1.40 18.48 -3.96
N SER A 52 -2.66 18.38 -4.34
CA SER A 52 -3.22 17.08 -4.59
C SER A 52 -2.40 16.53 -5.76
N LYS A 53 -1.19 16.03 -5.48
CA LYS A 53 -0.69 14.95 -6.27
C LYS A 53 -1.75 13.88 -6.06
N ALA A 54 -2.73 13.86 -6.95
CA ALA A 54 -3.42 12.62 -7.23
C ALA A 54 -2.26 11.63 -7.39
N PRO A 55 -2.10 10.65 -6.52
CA PRO A 55 -1.02 9.69 -6.66
C PRO A 55 -1.09 9.24 -8.11
N ALA A 56 0.07 9.24 -8.80
CA ALA A 56 0.13 8.74 -10.17
C ALA A 56 -0.57 7.38 -10.14
N PRO A 57 -1.42 7.06 -11.15
CA PRO A 57 -2.18 5.82 -11.13
C PRO A 57 -1.22 4.67 -10.86
N VAL A 58 -1.51 3.91 -9.81
CA VAL A 58 -0.66 2.80 -9.35
C VAL A 58 -0.72 1.71 -10.40
N ASP A 59 0.41 1.37 -10.98
CA ASP A 59 0.51 0.23 -11.88
C ASP A 59 0.72 -1.04 -11.03
N TYR A 60 -0.37 -1.73 -10.75
CA TYR A 60 -0.37 -2.95 -9.92
C TYR A 60 0.44 -4.11 -10.52
N SER A 61 0.85 -4.02 -11.79
CA SER A 61 1.76 -4.98 -12.43
C SER A 61 3.24 -4.72 -12.11
N LYS A 62 3.54 -3.55 -11.50
CA LYS A 62 4.91 -3.09 -11.22
C LYS A 62 5.10 -2.83 -9.72
N PRO A 63 5.65 -3.78 -8.96
CA PRO A 63 5.90 -3.65 -7.52
C PRO A 63 6.62 -2.36 -7.11
N GLN A 64 7.49 -1.84 -7.96
CA GLN A 64 8.22 -0.58 -7.73
C GLN A 64 7.32 0.65 -7.55
N THR A 65 6.10 0.63 -8.11
CA THR A 65 5.19 1.79 -8.09
C THR A 65 4.45 1.93 -6.77
N TYR A 66 4.31 0.83 -6.02
CA TYR A 66 3.55 0.79 -4.77
C TYR A 66 4.37 0.35 -3.54
N THR A 67 5.54 -0.25 -3.73
CA THR A 67 6.40 -0.64 -2.61
C THR A 67 7.10 0.59 -2.02
N PRO A 68 6.98 0.86 -0.71
CA PRO A 68 7.68 1.97 -0.07
C PRO A 68 9.21 1.88 -0.25
N LYS A 69 9.87 3.02 -0.47
CA LYS A 69 11.32 3.07 -0.76
C LYS A 69 12.18 2.34 0.26
N PHE A 70 11.87 2.52 1.57
CA PHE A 70 12.63 1.86 2.64
C PHE A 70 12.53 0.33 2.56
N LEU A 71 11.37 -0.20 2.15
CA LEU A 71 11.13 -1.63 2.00
C LEU A 71 11.81 -2.15 0.72
N ALA A 72 11.71 -1.40 -0.38
CA ALA A 72 12.38 -1.72 -1.63
C ALA A 72 13.90 -1.80 -1.47
N GLU A 73 14.51 -0.86 -0.75
CA GLU A 73 15.95 -0.86 -0.45
C GLU A 73 16.36 -2.08 0.38
N LYS A 74 15.57 -2.43 1.41
CA LYS A 74 15.80 -3.64 2.20
C LYS A 74 15.72 -4.91 1.34
N ILE A 75 14.68 -5.03 0.51
CA ILE A 75 14.46 -6.18 -0.39
C ILE A 75 15.63 -6.32 -1.35
N LEU A 76 16.06 -5.25 -2.03
CA LEU A 76 17.15 -5.27 -3.00
C LEU A 76 18.50 -5.58 -2.36
N SER A 77 18.72 -5.17 -1.11
CA SER A 77 19.94 -5.48 -0.38
C SER A 77 20.03 -6.96 0.04
N THR A 78 18.90 -7.57 0.33
CA THR A 78 18.81 -8.96 0.81
C THR A 78 18.63 -9.96 -0.34
N GLY A 79 17.94 -9.56 -1.43
CA GLY A 79 17.47 -10.46 -2.49
C GLY A 79 18.55 -11.20 -3.29
N LYS A 80 19.78 -10.67 -3.35
CA LYS A 80 20.87 -11.30 -4.10
C LYS A 80 21.43 -12.60 -3.50
N SER A 81 21.10 -12.88 -2.22
CA SER A 81 21.63 -14.06 -1.50
C SER A 81 20.59 -15.17 -1.32
N LEU A 82 19.37 -15.02 -1.85
CA LEU A 82 18.23 -15.86 -1.48
C LEU A 82 17.78 -16.84 -2.57
N GLU A 83 18.40 -16.79 -3.76
CA GLU A 83 17.99 -17.64 -4.87
C GLU A 83 18.17 -19.13 -4.55
N GLY A 84 17.06 -19.87 -4.61
CA GLY A 84 17.02 -21.30 -4.32
C GLY A 84 16.92 -21.67 -2.83
N GLU A 85 16.88 -20.69 -1.92
CA GLU A 85 16.72 -20.98 -0.49
C GLU A 85 15.28 -21.37 -0.15
N ARG A 86 15.15 -22.41 0.70
CA ARG A 86 13.88 -22.76 1.33
C ARG A 86 13.67 -21.91 2.57
N LYS A 87 12.58 -21.13 2.59
CA LYS A 87 12.20 -20.28 3.73
C LYS A 87 10.83 -20.66 4.27
N LEU A 88 10.68 -20.55 5.58
CA LEU A 88 9.37 -20.63 6.21
C LEU A 88 8.74 -19.24 6.15
N VAL A 89 7.56 -19.16 5.56
CA VAL A 89 6.83 -17.91 5.37
C VAL A 89 5.38 -18.05 5.80
N THR A 90 4.71 -16.92 5.97
CA THR A 90 3.24 -16.87 6.02
C THR A 90 2.74 -16.13 4.80
N VAL A 91 1.84 -16.79 4.07
CA VAL A 91 1.13 -16.20 2.93
C VAL A 91 -0.18 -15.62 3.43
N LEU A 92 -0.46 -14.39 3.02
CA LEU A 92 -1.74 -13.73 3.22
C LEU A 92 -2.47 -13.67 1.88
N PHE A 93 -3.69 -14.18 1.86
CA PHE A 93 -4.65 -13.98 0.78
C PHE A 93 -5.76 -13.07 1.27
N ALA A 94 -6.08 -12.05 0.52
CA ALA A 94 -7.24 -11.19 0.77
C ALA A 94 -8.05 -11.06 -0.52
N ASP A 95 -9.38 -11.18 -0.42
CA ASP A 95 -10.28 -11.31 -1.55
C ASP A 95 -11.63 -10.66 -1.23
N VAL A 96 -12.22 -9.95 -2.20
CA VAL A 96 -13.50 -9.27 -2.02
C VAL A 96 -14.66 -10.27 -2.06
N ALA A 97 -15.40 -10.35 -0.97
CA ALA A 97 -16.57 -11.22 -0.88
C ALA A 97 -17.69 -10.72 -1.82
N GLY A 98 -18.09 -11.56 -2.77
CA GLY A 98 -19.15 -11.24 -3.71
C GLY A 98 -18.78 -10.23 -4.80
N TYR A 99 -17.51 -10.15 -5.18
CA TYR A 99 -17.02 -9.24 -6.23
C TYR A 99 -17.83 -9.34 -7.52
N THR A 100 -18.11 -10.53 -8.02
CA THR A 100 -18.90 -10.75 -9.25
C THR A 100 -20.28 -10.08 -9.15
N SER A 101 -20.98 -10.29 -8.02
CA SER A 101 -22.29 -9.68 -7.79
C SER A 101 -22.23 -8.17 -7.61
N MET A 102 -21.11 -7.64 -7.11
CA MET A 102 -20.85 -6.20 -7.00
C MET A 102 -20.61 -5.60 -8.40
N SER A 103 -19.75 -6.23 -9.21
CA SER A 103 -19.39 -5.76 -10.55
C SER A 103 -20.55 -5.82 -11.55
N GLU A 104 -21.55 -6.68 -11.33
CA GLU A 104 -22.76 -6.73 -12.15
C GLU A 104 -23.76 -5.60 -11.83
N LYS A 105 -23.65 -4.98 -10.66
CA LYS A 105 -24.61 -3.96 -10.16
C LYS A 105 -24.10 -2.53 -10.26
N LEU A 106 -22.81 -2.35 -10.39
CA LEU A 106 -22.17 -1.04 -10.44
C LEU A 106 -21.57 -0.77 -11.83
N ASP A 107 -21.42 0.51 -12.17
CA ASP A 107 -20.68 0.89 -13.35
C ASP A 107 -19.18 0.55 -13.21
N PRO A 108 -18.48 0.21 -14.31
CA PRO A 108 -17.05 -0.16 -14.26
C PRO A 108 -16.16 0.87 -13.58
N GLU A 109 -16.47 2.15 -13.72
CA GLU A 109 -15.74 3.26 -13.08
C GLU A 109 -15.94 3.26 -11.56
N GLU A 110 -17.14 2.94 -11.08
CA GLU A 110 -17.44 2.83 -9.64
C GLU A 110 -16.71 1.63 -9.04
N VAL A 111 -16.76 0.47 -9.71
CA VAL A 111 -16.02 -0.74 -9.31
C VAL A 111 -14.52 -0.43 -9.22
N HIS A 112 -13.96 0.24 -10.23
CA HIS A 112 -12.54 0.61 -10.25
C HIS A 112 -12.18 1.51 -9.07
N GLN A 113 -12.97 2.54 -8.76
CA GLN A 113 -12.71 3.44 -7.64
C GLN A 113 -12.80 2.72 -6.28
N ILE A 114 -13.76 1.80 -6.12
CA ILE A 114 -13.89 0.99 -4.92
C ILE A 114 -12.66 0.07 -4.77
N MET A 115 -12.24 -0.59 -5.82
CA MET A 115 -11.09 -1.47 -5.78
C MET A 115 -9.77 -0.72 -5.55
N GLU A 116 -9.60 0.45 -6.16
CA GLU A 116 -8.42 1.29 -5.93
C GLU A 116 -8.30 1.71 -4.46
N GLY A 117 -9.40 2.17 -3.85
CA GLY A 117 -9.42 2.50 -2.42
C GLY A 117 -9.18 1.29 -1.52
N CYS A 118 -9.71 0.13 -1.86
CA CYS A 118 -9.45 -1.13 -1.18
C CYS A 118 -7.97 -1.54 -1.27
N PHE A 119 -7.39 -1.56 -2.45
CA PHE A 119 -5.99 -1.93 -2.68
C PHE A 119 -5.02 -0.99 -1.97
N GLN A 120 -5.33 0.30 -1.89
CA GLN A 120 -4.52 1.23 -1.11
C GLN A 120 -4.47 0.84 0.37
N ILE A 121 -5.61 0.49 0.97
CA ILE A 121 -5.68 0.01 2.36
C ILE A 121 -4.86 -1.26 2.55
N LEU A 122 -5.00 -2.22 1.63
CA LEU A 122 -4.23 -3.47 1.68
C LEU A 122 -2.73 -3.22 1.61
N MET A 123 -2.28 -2.38 0.67
CA MET A 123 -0.86 -2.01 0.53
C MET A 123 -0.32 -1.37 1.80
N ASP A 124 -1.04 -0.40 2.35
CA ASP A 124 -0.61 0.33 3.54
C ASP A 124 -0.45 -0.60 4.76
N GLU A 125 -1.43 -1.48 4.99
CA GLU A 125 -1.38 -2.38 6.14
C GLU A 125 -0.38 -3.53 5.94
N ILE A 126 -0.26 -4.11 4.76
CA ILE A 126 0.73 -5.15 4.46
C ILE A 126 2.15 -4.60 4.64
N HIS A 127 2.45 -3.44 4.06
CA HIS A 127 3.77 -2.82 4.13
C HIS A 127 4.11 -2.32 5.55
N ARG A 128 3.13 -1.91 6.34
CA ARG A 128 3.31 -1.53 7.75
C ARG A 128 3.95 -2.64 8.57
N TYR A 129 3.60 -3.89 8.30
CA TYR A 129 4.15 -5.07 8.98
C TYR A 129 5.28 -5.74 8.20
N GLU A 130 5.87 -5.01 7.24
CA GLU A 130 6.98 -5.47 6.39
C GLU A 130 6.64 -6.73 5.57
N GLY A 131 5.35 -6.92 5.24
CA GLY A 131 4.91 -7.87 4.24
C GLY A 131 5.27 -7.42 2.82
N THR A 132 5.46 -8.35 1.92
CA THR A 132 5.75 -8.10 0.51
C THR A 132 4.59 -8.58 -0.34
N ILE A 133 4.04 -7.69 -1.15
CA ILE A 133 2.97 -8.05 -2.10
C ILE A 133 3.59 -8.80 -3.26
N ASP A 134 3.10 -9.99 -3.51
CA ASP A 134 3.49 -10.83 -4.64
C ASP A 134 2.70 -10.43 -5.90
N LYS A 135 1.39 -10.42 -5.81
CA LYS A 135 0.50 -10.09 -6.92
C LYS A 135 -0.86 -9.62 -6.47
N PHE A 136 -1.51 -8.87 -7.36
CA PHE A 136 -2.95 -8.58 -7.31
C PHE A 136 -3.69 -9.58 -8.20
N THR A 137 -4.81 -10.11 -7.73
CA THR A 137 -5.61 -11.17 -8.40
C THR A 137 -6.89 -10.64 -9.05
N GLY A 138 -6.95 -9.33 -9.29
CA GLY A 138 -8.12 -8.66 -9.85
C GLY A 138 -9.04 -8.12 -8.76
N ASP A 139 -9.58 -8.97 -7.92
CA ASP A 139 -10.44 -8.64 -6.77
C ASP A 139 -9.77 -8.86 -5.42
N GLY A 140 -8.48 -9.19 -5.41
CA GLY A 140 -7.74 -9.49 -4.20
C GLY A 140 -6.23 -9.28 -4.29
N VAL A 141 -5.52 -9.70 -3.26
CA VAL A 141 -4.08 -9.62 -3.14
C VAL A 141 -3.49 -10.86 -2.50
N MET A 142 -2.31 -11.26 -2.98
CA MET A 142 -1.44 -12.23 -2.34
C MET A 142 -0.19 -11.53 -1.81
N ALA A 143 0.12 -11.76 -0.53
CA ALA A 143 1.31 -11.18 0.11
C ALA A 143 2.04 -12.23 0.94
N LEU A 144 3.35 -12.02 1.11
CA LEU A 144 4.23 -12.88 1.87
C LEU A 144 4.85 -12.14 3.05
N PHE A 145 4.96 -12.85 4.18
CA PHE A 145 5.69 -12.42 5.37
C PHE A 145 6.79 -13.44 5.65
N GLY A 146 8.04 -12.96 5.84
CA GLY A 146 9.22 -13.80 6.05
C GLY A 146 10.08 -14.03 4.80
N ALA A 147 9.64 -13.54 3.63
CA ALA A 147 10.44 -13.47 2.42
C ALA A 147 10.03 -12.26 1.55
N PRO A 148 10.98 -11.61 0.86
CA PRO A 148 12.42 -11.81 0.87
C PRO A 148 13.08 -11.36 2.18
N LEU A 149 12.38 -10.52 2.95
CA LEU A 149 12.82 -10.10 4.29
C LEU A 149 12.54 -11.22 5.28
N ALA A 150 13.61 -11.79 5.84
CA ALA A 150 13.48 -12.85 6.84
C ALA A 150 13.03 -12.25 8.19
N HIS A 151 11.94 -12.78 8.70
CA HIS A 151 11.41 -12.44 10.03
C HIS A 151 11.06 -13.73 10.75
N GLU A 152 11.59 -13.94 11.95
CA GLU A 152 11.23 -15.09 12.79
C GLU A 152 9.77 -15.01 13.24
N ASP A 153 9.25 -13.79 13.39
CA ASP A 153 7.88 -13.45 13.78
C ASP A 153 6.92 -13.27 12.58
N HIS A 154 7.25 -13.83 11.39
CA HIS A 154 6.47 -13.67 10.17
C HIS A 154 4.98 -13.99 10.33
N ALA A 155 4.63 -15.05 11.09
CA ALA A 155 3.26 -15.43 11.33
C ALA A 155 2.50 -14.42 12.19
N GLN A 156 3.15 -13.86 13.21
CA GLN A 156 2.56 -12.80 14.05
C GLN A 156 2.34 -11.51 13.24
N ARG A 157 3.30 -11.12 12.42
CA ARG A 157 3.19 -9.95 11.52
C ARG A 157 2.02 -10.11 10.56
N ALA A 158 1.87 -11.28 9.96
CA ALA A 158 0.75 -11.59 9.07
C ALA A 158 -0.60 -11.50 9.80
N CYS A 159 -0.69 -12.02 11.04
CA CYS A 159 -1.89 -11.89 11.86
C CYS A 159 -2.22 -10.44 12.18
N TYR A 160 -1.23 -9.63 12.58
CA TYR A 160 -1.44 -8.21 12.85
C TYR A 160 -1.86 -7.44 11.60
N ALA A 161 -1.25 -7.72 10.44
CA ALA A 161 -1.64 -7.15 9.16
C ALA A 161 -3.10 -7.51 8.82
N ALA A 162 -3.49 -8.78 8.96
CA ALA A 162 -4.85 -9.24 8.69
C ALA A 162 -5.89 -8.54 9.60
N LEU A 163 -5.62 -8.40 10.89
CA LEU A 163 -6.49 -7.70 11.82
C LEU A 163 -6.59 -6.20 11.51
N ALA A 164 -5.47 -5.56 11.15
CA ALA A 164 -5.44 -4.16 10.78
C ALA A 164 -6.21 -3.91 9.47
N ILE A 165 -6.04 -4.78 8.47
CA ILE A 165 -6.81 -4.79 7.22
C ILE A 165 -8.32 -4.88 7.52
N GLN A 166 -8.75 -5.86 8.30
CA GLN A 166 -10.17 -6.03 8.62
C GLN A 166 -10.75 -4.78 9.29
N LYS A 167 -10.03 -4.20 10.25
CA LYS A 167 -10.45 -2.97 10.94
C LYS A 167 -10.55 -1.76 10.01
N ALA A 168 -9.57 -1.57 9.13
CA ALA A 168 -9.58 -0.47 8.17
C ALA A 168 -10.69 -0.63 7.13
N LEU A 169 -10.88 -1.85 6.65
CA LEU A 169 -11.92 -2.18 5.67
C LEU A 169 -13.35 -2.13 6.25
N GLU A 170 -13.54 -2.33 7.55
CA GLU A 170 -14.84 -2.11 8.19
C GLU A 170 -15.31 -0.65 8.01
N THR A 171 -14.42 0.31 8.29
CA THR A 171 -14.72 1.74 8.09
C THR A 171 -14.89 2.09 6.61
N TYR A 172 -14.05 1.51 5.75
CA TYR A 172 -14.15 1.70 4.31
C TYR A 172 -15.44 1.11 3.73
N GLY A 173 -15.82 -0.09 4.15
CA GLY A 173 -17.05 -0.76 3.73
C GLY A 173 -18.31 0.02 4.10
N GLN A 174 -18.36 0.63 5.30
CA GLN A 174 -19.45 1.52 5.70
C GLN A 174 -19.59 2.73 4.76
N LYS A 175 -18.47 3.28 4.30
CA LYS A 175 -18.47 4.37 3.32
C LYS A 175 -19.02 3.89 1.97
N VAL A 176 -18.52 2.77 1.45
CA VAL A 176 -18.96 2.18 0.17
C VAL A 176 -20.47 1.87 0.22
N GLU A 177 -20.93 1.26 1.32
CA GLU A 177 -22.36 0.94 1.50
C GLU A 177 -23.25 2.21 1.54
N LYS A 178 -22.76 3.27 2.18
CA LYS A 178 -23.47 4.56 2.19
C LYS A 178 -23.55 5.19 0.80
N ASP A 179 -22.45 5.17 0.06
CA ASP A 179 -22.32 5.87 -1.23
C ASP A 179 -22.97 5.06 -2.38
N CYS A 180 -22.68 3.76 -2.46
CA CYS A 180 -23.09 2.88 -3.56
C CYS A 180 -24.25 1.94 -3.21
N LYS A 181 -24.72 1.90 -1.95
CA LYS A 181 -25.81 1.03 -1.46
C LYS A 181 -25.51 -0.48 -1.61
N ILE A 182 -24.25 -0.85 -1.64
CA ILE A 182 -23.80 -2.23 -1.76
C ILE A 182 -22.89 -2.55 -0.56
N PRO A 183 -23.10 -3.68 0.13
CA PRO A 183 -22.23 -4.11 1.21
C PRO A 183 -20.86 -4.47 0.65
N PHE A 184 -19.80 -3.93 1.26
CA PHE A 184 -18.43 -4.25 0.89
C PHE A 184 -17.73 -4.98 2.04
N LYS A 185 -17.27 -6.19 1.78
CA LYS A 185 -16.56 -7.04 2.75
C LYS A 185 -15.41 -7.74 2.07
N MET A 186 -14.40 -8.09 2.85
CA MET A 186 -13.25 -8.84 2.37
C MET A 186 -12.98 -10.06 3.24
N ARG A 187 -12.61 -11.16 2.61
CA ARG A 187 -12.11 -12.36 3.28
C ARG A 187 -10.59 -12.28 3.35
N VAL A 188 -10.01 -12.71 4.47
CA VAL A 188 -8.56 -12.80 4.64
C VAL A 188 -8.22 -14.19 5.14
N GLY A 189 -7.31 -14.86 4.43
CA GLY A 189 -6.78 -16.17 4.80
C GLY A 189 -5.28 -16.10 5.03
N LEU A 190 -4.79 -16.83 6.03
CA LEU A 190 -3.38 -16.95 6.35
C LEU A 190 -2.97 -18.41 6.33
N ASN A 191 -1.83 -18.71 5.72
CA ASN A 191 -1.22 -20.03 5.79
C ASN A 191 0.31 -19.93 5.92
N SER A 192 0.89 -20.75 6.81
CA SER A 192 2.33 -20.78 7.01
C SER A 192 2.92 -22.08 6.48
N GLY A 193 4.00 -21.98 5.74
CA GLY A 193 4.67 -23.15 5.17
C GLY A 193 6.00 -22.80 4.48
N PRO A 194 6.75 -23.84 4.08
CA PRO A 194 8.00 -23.64 3.36
C PRO A 194 7.75 -23.22 1.90
N VAL A 195 8.48 -22.21 1.45
CA VAL A 195 8.54 -21.82 0.05
C VAL A 195 9.99 -21.85 -0.43
N ILE A 196 10.19 -22.06 -1.72
CA ILE A 196 11.47 -21.85 -2.37
C ILE A 196 11.44 -20.43 -2.95
N VAL A 197 12.33 -19.59 -2.49
CA VAL A 197 12.47 -18.21 -2.97
C VAL A 197 13.30 -18.23 -4.23
N GLY A 198 12.75 -17.72 -5.33
CA GLY A 198 13.47 -17.50 -6.59
C GLY A 198 14.29 -16.22 -6.55
N SER A 199 14.77 -15.82 -7.71
CA SER A 199 15.49 -14.57 -7.87
C SER A 199 14.61 -13.36 -7.64
N VAL A 200 15.14 -12.33 -6.98
CA VAL A 200 14.48 -11.04 -6.88
C VAL A 200 14.98 -10.14 -8.00
N GLY A 201 14.12 -9.79 -8.93
CA GLY A 201 14.45 -8.85 -10.01
C GLY A 201 14.67 -7.44 -9.50
N LYS A 202 15.37 -6.61 -10.31
CA LYS A 202 15.51 -5.16 -10.02
C LYS A 202 14.17 -4.44 -10.00
N ASP A 203 13.15 -5.02 -10.61
CA ASP A 203 11.77 -4.58 -10.65
C ASP A 203 10.96 -5.02 -9.41
N LEU A 204 11.61 -5.60 -8.40
CA LEU A 204 11.01 -6.16 -7.18
C LEU A 204 10.04 -7.34 -7.45
N LYS A 205 9.98 -7.83 -8.66
CA LYS A 205 9.27 -9.08 -8.96
C LYS A 205 10.06 -10.26 -8.40
N MET A 206 9.34 -11.16 -7.79
CA MET A 206 9.90 -12.35 -7.18
C MET A 206 9.19 -13.58 -7.71
N ASP A 207 9.94 -14.63 -7.97
CA ASP A 207 9.40 -15.93 -8.27
C ASP A 207 9.36 -16.77 -6.99
N TYR A 208 8.22 -17.35 -6.68
CA TYR A 208 8.07 -18.27 -5.56
C TYR A 208 7.55 -19.61 -6.08
N THR A 209 8.19 -20.67 -5.63
CA THR A 209 7.62 -22.01 -5.80
C THR A 209 7.18 -22.50 -4.43
N ALA A 210 5.87 -22.57 -4.22
CA ALA A 210 5.28 -23.11 -3.01
C ALA A 210 5.36 -24.63 -3.04
N ALA A 211 6.27 -25.21 -2.25
CA ALA A 211 6.29 -26.66 -2.02
C ALA A 211 5.24 -26.95 -0.92
N GLY A 212 4.04 -27.39 -1.30
CA GLY A 212 3.05 -27.89 -0.35
C GLY A 212 1.83 -27.03 -0.06
N PHE A 213 1.61 -25.94 -0.79
CA PHE A 213 0.36 -25.17 -0.75
C PHE A 213 -0.77 -25.76 -1.64
N GLY A 214 -0.65 -27.03 -2.00
CA GLY A 214 -1.70 -27.73 -2.73
C GLY A 214 -2.98 -27.76 -1.89
N GLY A 215 -3.95 -26.94 -2.26
CA GLY A 215 -5.25 -26.89 -1.63
C GLY A 215 -5.80 -25.49 -1.30
N LEU A 216 -5.00 -24.42 -1.29
CA LEU A 216 -5.51 -23.07 -1.01
C LEU A 216 -5.95 -22.31 -2.25
N GLY A 217 -5.33 -22.55 -3.42
CA GLY A 217 -5.78 -21.98 -4.68
C GLY A 217 -7.15 -22.50 -5.10
N ASP A 218 -7.38 -23.80 -4.92
CA ASP A 218 -8.61 -24.49 -5.36
C ASP A 218 -9.80 -24.26 -4.41
N HIS A 219 -9.56 -23.89 -3.15
CA HIS A 219 -10.62 -23.63 -2.17
C HIS A 219 -11.09 -22.16 -2.13
N PHE A 220 -10.33 -21.22 -2.68
CA PHE A 220 -10.77 -19.84 -2.77
C PHE A 220 -11.66 -19.53 -3.97
N GLU A 221 -11.69 -20.40 -5.00
CA GLU A 221 -12.63 -20.28 -6.12
C GLU A 221 -14.04 -20.82 -5.83
N ALA A 222 -14.26 -21.49 -4.69
CA ALA A 222 -15.48 -22.26 -4.43
C ALA A 222 -16.29 -21.87 -3.18
N ALA A 223 -16.18 -20.64 -2.67
CA ALA A 223 -17.03 -20.26 -1.54
C ALA A 223 -17.56 -18.82 -1.65
#